data_0247377cc24672a6f4c2eae1557677ea
#
_entry.id   0247377cc24672a6f4c2eae1557677ea
#
_cell.length_a   1.000
_cell.length_b   1.000
_cell.length_c   1.000
_cell.angle_alpha   90.00
_cell.angle_beta   90.00
_cell.angle_gamma   90.00
#
_symmetry.space_group_name_H-M   'P 1'
#
loop_
_entity.id
_entity.type
_entity.pdbx_description
1 polymer ?
#
loop_
_entity_poly.entity_id
_entity_poly.type
_entity_poly.pdbx_seq_one_letter_code
_entity_poly.pdbx_strand_id
1 'polypeptide(L)'
;MMKSRSPIKERRKNLRLSLGFKGRLLLPGDLGLKGQTRNVSFGGTFFELERVPLLKIGDYISLELLARIKFTCEIIHYNADGIGLRFDLILIRYYEHFKEMMLLNAPDRDQMIKELGRLAD
;
A
#
# COMPACT_ATOMS: atom_id res chain seq x y z
N MET A 1 -30.97 3.31 7.57
CA MET A 1 -30.32 3.32 7.35
C MET A 1 -29.97 3.49 7.27
N MET A 2 -29.63 3.47 7.29
CA MET A 2 -28.90 3.69 7.14
C MET A 2 -28.44 3.73 6.89
N LYS A 3 -28.30 3.70 6.96
CA LYS A 3 -27.54 3.75 6.71
C LYS A 3 -26.92 3.56 6.45
N SER A 4 -27.00 3.41 6.26
CA SER A 4 -26.08 3.23 5.87
C SER A 4 -25.64 3.20 5.70
N ARG A 5 -25.39 3.29 5.46
CA ARG A 5 -24.57 3.26 5.22
C ARG A 5 -23.79 3.05 4.54
N SER A 6 -23.82 3.82 3.37
CA SER A 6 -22.86 2.96 2.84
C SER A 6 -21.54 2.94 3.57
N PRO A 7 -21.46 2.09 4.43
CA PRO A 7 -20.30 2.02 5.30
C PRO A 7 -19.03 1.65 4.56
N ILE A 8 -19.15 0.95 3.44
CA ILE A 8 -17.96 0.54 2.70
C ILE A 8 -17.22 1.75 2.17
N LYS A 9 -17.96 2.69 1.62
CA LYS A 9 -17.37 3.89 1.08
C LYS A 9 -16.69 4.72 2.16
N GLU A 10 -17.30 4.74 3.33
CA GLU A 10 -16.77 5.50 4.44
C GLU A 10 -15.50 4.90 5.01
N ARG A 11 -15.39 3.58 4.97
CA ARG A 11 -14.20 2.92 5.47
C ARG A 11 -13.00 3.13 4.58
N ARG A 12 -13.24 3.37 3.30
CA ARG A 12 -12.15 3.61 2.37
C ARG A 12 -11.86 5.09 2.32
N LYS A 13 -10.95 5.51 3.15
CA LYS A 13 -10.61 6.92 3.25
C LYS A 13 -9.62 7.37 2.20
N ASN A 14 -8.86 6.45 1.64
CA ASN A 14 -7.81 6.79 0.67
C ASN A 14 -8.19 6.31 -0.72
N LEU A 15 -7.89 7.15 -1.70
CA LEU A 15 -8.06 6.78 -3.09
C LEU A 15 -7.11 5.65 -3.46
N ARG A 16 -7.64 4.64 -4.12
CA ARG A 16 -6.84 3.50 -4.57
C ARG A 16 -6.55 3.63 -6.05
N LEU A 17 -5.29 3.42 -6.39
CA LEU A 17 -4.85 3.45 -7.78
C LEU A 17 -4.56 2.03 -8.23
N SER A 18 -5.11 1.64 -9.38
CA SER A 18 -4.84 0.31 -9.96
C SER A 18 -3.55 0.37 -10.75
N LEU A 19 -2.45 0.40 -10.03
CA LEU A 19 -1.12 0.57 -10.62
C LEU A 19 -0.22 -0.58 -10.21
N GLY A 20 0.52 -1.10 -11.19
CA GLY A 20 1.44 -2.21 -10.96
C GLY A 20 2.86 -1.71 -10.77
N PHE A 21 3.19 -1.29 -9.56
CA PHE A 21 4.55 -0.91 -9.23
C PHE A 21 5.33 -2.14 -8.80
N LYS A 22 6.46 -2.36 -9.44
CA LYS A 22 7.33 -3.48 -9.09
C LYS A 22 7.98 -3.25 -7.75
N GLY A 23 8.13 -4.33 -6.99
CA GLY A 23 8.74 -4.23 -5.68
C GLY A 23 9.20 -5.56 -5.15
N ARG A 24 9.61 -5.54 -3.89
CA ARG A 24 10.07 -6.72 -3.18
C ARG A 24 9.55 -6.70 -1.76
N LEU A 25 9.08 -7.86 -1.33
CA LEU A 25 8.72 -8.07 0.05
C LEU A 25 9.95 -8.62 0.76
N LEU A 26 10.40 -7.93 1.79
CA LEU A 26 11.64 -8.28 2.48
C LEU A 26 11.31 -9.11 3.71
N LEU A 27 11.67 -10.38 3.67
CA LEU A 27 11.43 -11.34 4.75
C LEU A 27 12.65 -11.43 5.66
N PRO A 28 12.46 -11.92 6.89
CA PRO A 28 13.60 -12.20 7.77
C PRO A 28 14.58 -13.13 7.07
N GLY A 29 15.87 -12.92 7.28
CA GLY A 29 16.90 -13.71 6.63
C GLY A 29 17.26 -13.21 5.25
N ASP A 30 16.93 -11.96 4.96
CA ASP A 30 17.28 -11.28 3.70
C ASP A 30 16.69 -11.91 2.44
N LEU A 31 15.61 -12.67 2.59
CA LEU A 31 14.90 -13.17 1.45
C LEU A 31 13.97 -12.11 0.91
N GLY A 32 14.19 -11.73 -0.35
CA GLY A 32 13.31 -10.78 -1.01
C GLY A 32 12.43 -11.52 -2.00
N LEU A 33 11.12 -11.32 -1.91
CA LEU A 33 10.17 -11.89 -2.85
C LEU A 33 9.71 -10.82 -3.81
N LYS A 34 9.99 -11.01 -5.08
CA LYS A 34 9.60 -10.07 -6.12
C LYS A 34 8.11 -10.13 -6.38
N GLY A 35 7.53 -8.98 -6.63
CA GLY A 35 6.12 -8.90 -6.96
C GLY A 35 5.78 -7.53 -7.49
N GLN A 36 4.49 -7.25 -7.49
CA GLN A 36 4.02 -5.93 -7.92
C GLN A 36 2.72 -5.60 -7.22
N THR A 37 2.43 -4.31 -7.11
CA THR A 37 1.17 -3.89 -6.54
C THR A 37 0.03 -4.14 -7.52
N ARG A 38 -1.12 -4.58 -7.02
CA ARG A 38 -2.35 -4.61 -7.80
C ARG A 38 -3.06 -3.28 -7.70
N ASN A 39 -3.04 -2.72 -6.52
CA ASN A 39 -3.56 -1.40 -6.24
C ASN A 39 -2.74 -0.80 -5.11
N VAL A 40 -2.74 0.52 -5.03
CA VAL A 40 -1.98 1.21 -4.00
C VAL A 40 -2.74 2.48 -3.60
N SER A 41 -2.68 2.81 -2.31
CA SER A 41 -3.21 4.04 -1.76
C SER A 41 -2.19 4.59 -0.78
N PHE A 42 -2.49 5.74 -0.17
CA PHE A 42 -1.60 6.25 0.87
C PHE A 42 -1.65 5.40 2.14
N GLY A 43 -2.69 4.58 2.30
CA GLY A 43 -2.82 3.74 3.48
C GLY A 43 -2.30 2.33 3.34
N GLY A 44 -2.11 1.86 2.12
CA GLY A 44 -1.65 0.48 1.92
C GLY A 44 -1.71 0.03 0.49
N THR A 45 -1.48 -1.26 0.31
CA THR A 45 -1.43 -1.85 -1.03
C THR A 45 -1.81 -3.33 -0.96
N PHE A 46 -2.30 -3.86 -2.06
CA PHE A 46 -2.33 -5.31 -2.26
C PHE A 46 -1.16 -5.67 -3.15
N PHE A 47 -0.23 -6.44 -2.60
CA PHE A 47 1.00 -6.80 -3.28
C PHE A 47 0.90 -8.22 -3.82
N GLU A 48 0.94 -8.34 -5.15
CA GLU A 48 0.82 -9.62 -5.83
C GLU A 48 2.14 -10.36 -5.84
N LEU A 49 2.07 -11.64 -5.52
CA LEU A 49 3.23 -12.53 -5.51
C LEU A 49 2.91 -13.77 -6.32
N GLU A 50 3.90 -14.29 -7.01
CA GLU A 50 3.75 -15.53 -7.73
C GLU A 50 3.46 -16.67 -6.77
N ARG A 51 4.10 -16.65 -5.62
CA ARG A 51 3.90 -17.65 -4.56
C ARG A 51 3.87 -16.93 -3.22
N VAL A 52 2.78 -17.08 -2.51
CA VAL A 52 2.61 -16.42 -1.21
C VAL A 52 3.19 -17.32 -0.12
N PRO A 53 4.15 -16.82 0.66
CA PRO A 53 4.74 -17.62 1.74
C PRO A 53 3.78 -17.75 2.91
N LEU A 54 4.14 -18.58 3.84
CA LEU A 54 3.37 -18.73 5.08
C LEU A 54 3.57 -17.47 5.92
N LEU A 55 2.47 -16.78 6.21
CA LEU A 55 2.50 -15.50 6.90
C LEU A 55 1.48 -15.48 8.02
N LYS A 56 1.66 -14.56 8.94
CA LYS A 56 0.78 -14.39 10.08
C LYS A 56 0.16 -13.00 10.04
N ILE A 57 -1.17 -12.96 10.03
CA ILE A 57 -1.91 -11.69 10.05
C ILE A 57 -1.56 -10.94 11.33
N GLY A 58 -1.28 -9.65 11.18
CA GLY A 58 -0.87 -8.80 12.31
C GLY A 58 0.63 -8.63 12.43
N ASP A 59 1.42 -9.48 11.76
CA ASP A 59 2.87 -9.32 11.77
C ASP A 59 3.27 -8.16 10.87
N TYR A 60 4.46 -7.65 11.13
CA TYR A 60 5.04 -6.56 10.36
C TYR A 60 6.09 -7.07 9.39
N ILE A 61 6.16 -6.43 8.24
CA ILE A 61 7.06 -6.84 7.19
C ILE A 61 7.48 -5.59 6.40
N SER A 62 8.65 -5.66 5.78
CA SER A 62 9.14 -4.54 4.99
C SER A 62 8.78 -4.74 3.53
N LEU A 63 8.39 -3.66 2.87
CA LEU A 63 8.08 -3.65 1.46
C LEU A 63 8.92 -2.56 0.79
N GLU A 64 9.56 -2.90 -0.32
CA GLU A 64 10.32 -1.95 -1.11
C GLU A 64 9.67 -1.83 -2.48
N LEU A 65 9.33 -0.60 -2.88
CA LEU A 65 8.76 -0.34 -4.20
C LEU A 65 9.74 0.42 -5.06
N LEU A 66 9.86 0.00 -6.32
CA LEU A 66 10.69 0.65 -7.33
C LEU A 66 12.15 0.82 -6.90
N ALA A 67 12.62 -0.06 -6.02
CA ALA A 67 13.97 -0.03 -5.47
C ALA A 67 14.32 1.31 -4.81
N ARG A 68 13.31 2.10 -4.41
CA ARG A 68 13.52 3.45 -3.87
C ARG A 68 12.74 3.74 -2.61
N ILE A 69 11.56 3.16 -2.47
CA ILE A 69 10.63 3.54 -1.40
C ILE A 69 10.43 2.34 -0.50
N LYS A 70 10.74 2.50 0.77
CA LYS A 70 10.61 1.41 1.74
C LYS A 70 9.53 1.73 2.77
N PHE A 71 8.74 0.73 3.07
CA PHE A 71 7.67 0.81 4.06
C PHE A 71 7.83 -0.27 5.09
N THR A 72 7.40 0.03 6.32
CA THR A 72 7.09 -1.00 7.28
C THR A 72 5.59 -1.19 7.24
N CYS A 73 5.16 -2.41 7.01
CA CYS A 73 3.75 -2.71 6.78
C CYS A 73 3.23 -3.75 7.76
N GLU A 74 1.95 -3.66 8.06
CA GLU A 74 1.26 -4.70 8.80
C GLU A 74 0.52 -5.60 7.81
N ILE A 75 0.64 -6.91 7.99
CA ILE A 75 -0.09 -7.88 7.18
C ILE A 75 -1.52 -7.94 7.66
N ILE A 76 -2.47 -7.55 6.81
CA ILE A 76 -3.88 -7.53 7.19
C ILE A 76 -4.68 -8.68 6.60
N HIS A 77 -4.27 -9.21 5.47
CA HIS A 77 -4.84 -10.46 4.93
C HIS A 77 -3.92 -10.98 3.85
N TYR A 78 -4.18 -12.21 3.43
CA TYR A 78 -3.46 -12.78 2.28
C TYR A 78 -4.33 -13.86 1.65
N ASN A 79 -4.05 -14.14 0.40
CA ASN A 79 -4.69 -15.23 -0.33
C ASN A 79 -3.68 -15.81 -1.32
N ALA A 80 -4.14 -16.64 -2.25
CA ALA A 80 -3.23 -17.29 -3.20
C ALA A 80 -2.53 -16.31 -4.14
N ASP A 81 -3.10 -15.11 -4.32
CA ASP A 81 -2.59 -14.14 -5.28
C ASP A 81 -1.61 -13.15 -4.68
N GLY A 82 -1.70 -12.91 -3.39
CA GLY A 82 -0.84 -11.89 -2.77
C GLY A 82 -1.23 -11.55 -1.35
N ILE A 83 -0.76 -10.39 -0.92
CA ILE A 83 -0.85 -9.97 0.47
C ILE A 83 -1.41 -8.56 0.56
N GLY A 84 -2.41 -8.36 1.41
CA GLY A 84 -2.92 -7.04 1.75
C GLY A 84 -2.07 -6.44 2.85
N LEU A 85 -1.50 -5.29 2.60
CA LEU A 85 -0.57 -4.63 3.50
C LEU A 85 -1.09 -3.24 3.86
N ARG A 86 -1.04 -2.91 5.14
CA ARG A 86 -1.33 -1.57 5.63
C ARG A 86 0.01 -0.89 5.92
N PHE A 87 0.22 0.28 5.35
CA PHE A 87 1.45 1.03 5.60
C PHE A 87 1.40 1.55 7.04
N ASP A 88 2.39 1.18 7.82
CA ASP A 88 2.48 1.58 9.21
C ASP A 88 3.50 2.69 9.39
N LEU A 89 4.64 2.56 8.72
CA LEU A 89 5.72 3.52 8.87
C LEU A 89 6.44 3.71 7.56
N ILE A 90 6.77 4.97 7.28
CA ILE A 90 7.60 5.31 6.14
C ILE A 90 8.48 6.48 6.57
N LEU A 91 9.76 6.41 6.24
CA LEU A 91 10.67 7.49 6.55
C LEU A 91 10.36 8.70 5.67
N ILE A 92 10.53 9.88 6.23
CA ILE A 92 10.21 11.14 5.54
C ILE A 92 10.84 11.23 4.16
N ARG A 93 12.08 10.82 4.02
CA ARG A 93 12.76 10.89 2.71
C ARG A 93 12.11 9.99 1.67
N TYR A 94 11.55 8.87 2.09
CA TYR A 94 10.82 7.99 1.18
C TYR A 94 9.41 8.49 0.93
N TYR A 95 8.83 9.16 1.92
CA TYR A 95 7.47 9.67 1.80
C TYR A 95 7.35 10.69 0.66
N GLU A 96 8.35 11.55 0.50
CA GLU A 96 8.31 12.53 -0.58
C GLU A 96 8.30 11.85 -1.94
N HIS A 97 9.10 10.81 -2.12
CA HIS A 97 9.09 10.04 -3.35
C HIS A 97 7.75 9.34 -3.58
N PHE A 98 7.19 8.79 -2.52
CA PHE A 98 5.92 8.11 -2.59
C PHE A 98 4.79 9.07 -2.98
N LYS A 99 4.77 10.23 -2.34
CA LYS A 99 3.79 11.26 -2.62
C LYS A 99 3.85 11.69 -4.09
N GLU A 100 5.05 11.96 -4.57
CA GLU A 100 5.27 12.35 -5.96
C GLU A 100 4.80 11.26 -6.93
N MET A 101 5.16 10.02 -6.63
CA MET A 101 4.75 8.89 -7.45
C MET A 101 3.23 8.78 -7.53
N MET A 102 2.55 8.95 -6.42
CA MET A 102 1.10 8.89 -6.38
C MET A 102 0.48 10.03 -7.18
N LEU A 103 1.01 11.24 -7.04
CA LEU A 103 0.48 12.40 -7.77
C LEU A 103 0.69 12.29 -9.26
N LEU A 104 1.84 11.79 -9.69
CA LEU A 104 2.15 11.65 -11.10
C LEU A 104 1.27 10.61 -11.80
N ASN A 105 0.80 9.62 -11.06
CA ASN A 105 0.03 8.52 -11.63
C ASN A 105 -1.44 8.57 -11.30
N ALA A 106 -1.89 9.57 -10.56
CA ALA A 106 -3.30 9.65 -10.18
C ALA A 106 -4.15 10.09 -11.37
N PRO A 107 -5.26 9.39 -11.64
CA PRO A 107 -6.18 9.83 -12.70
C PRO A 107 -6.88 11.14 -12.35
N ASP A 108 -7.04 11.42 -11.05
CA ASP A 108 -7.63 12.65 -10.56
C ASP A 108 -6.66 13.28 -9.57
N ARG A 109 -5.86 14.21 -10.06
CA ARG A 109 -4.84 14.86 -9.24
C ARG A 109 -5.47 15.71 -8.13
N ASP A 110 -6.58 16.36 -8.41
CA ASP A 110 -7.22 17.20 -7.42
C ASP A 110 -7.71 16.39 -6.24
N GLN A 111 -8.28 15.22 -6.51
CA GLN A 111 -8.72 14.33 -5.45
C GLN A 111 -7.53 13.85 -4.63
N MET A 112 -6.43 13.53 -5.30
CA MET A 112 -5.24 13.06 -4.62
C MET A 112 -4.65 14.16 -3.74
N ILE A 113 -4.65 15.40 -4.21
CA ILE A 113 -4.17 16.53 -3.44
C ILE A 113 -5.01 16.72 -2.18
N LYS A 114 -6.31 16.55 -2.30
CA LYS A 114 -7.19 16.64 -1.13
C LYS A 114 -6.87 15.56 -0.11
N GLU A 115 -6.56 14.36 -0.55
CA GLU A 115 -6.19 13.28 0.36
C GLU A 115 -4.89 13.59 1.08
N LEU A 116 -3.93 14.19 0.38
CA LEU A 116 -2.67 14.59 1.00
C LEU A 116 -2.92 15.62 2.09
N GLY A 117 -3.84 16.54 1.85
CA GLY A 117 -4.21 17.53 2.87
C GLY A 117 -4.78 16.87 4.10
N ARG A 118 -5.63 15.86 3.92
CA ARG A 118 -6.20 15.14 5.05
C ARG A 118 -5.14 14.38 5.84
N LEU A 119 -4.16 13.83 5.15
CA LEU A 119 -3.09 13.11 5.83
C LEU A 119 -2.19 14.02 6.61
N ALA A 120 -2.05 15.27 6.16
CA ALA A 120 -1.23 16.25 6.85
C ALA A 120 -1.91 16.77 8.11
N ASP A 121 -3.21 16.64 8.18
CA ASP A 121 -3.97 17.05 9.36
C ASP A 121 -3.90 15.96 10.43
#